data_8ba9234cb6ba4d04dba2483a6d753e22
#
_entry.id   8ba9234cb6ba4d04dba2483a6d753e22
#
_cell.length_a   1.000
_cell.length_b   1.000
_cell.length_c   1.000
_cell.angle_alpha   90.00
_cell.angle_beta   90.00
_cell.angle_gamma   90.00
#
_symmetry.space_group_name_H-M   'P 1'
#
loop_
_entity.id
_entity.type
_entity.pdbx_description
1 polymer ?
#
loop_
_entity_poly.entity_id
_entity_poly.type
_entity_poly.pdbx_seq_one_letter_code
_entity_poly.pdbx_strand_id
1 'polypeptide(L)'
;MSRDHLEALQVRLQGWGYAPIAVSSRTDEGLDRVRQRLSASPLTVVCGPSGVGKSSLLNRLMPHLALRVGAVSGRLQRGRHTTRHVELFPLAEGCRVADTPGFNRPDLPDEPREFALLFPELRHQLDPWPCRFRDCLHRAEPGCGIRRDWERYDLYTTGLEELSKLSRSSRAG
;
A
#
# COMPACT_ATOMS: atom_id res chain seq x y z
N MET A 1 20.39 7.87 3.71
CA MET A 1 19.86 7.03 4.81
C MET A 1 21.00 6.14 5.27
N SER A 2 21.28 6.04 6.57
CA SER A 2 22.31 5.14 7.10
C SER A 2 21.88 3.68 6.95
N ARG A 3 22.84 2.76 6.97
CA ARG A 3 22.56 1.33 6.87
C ARG A 3 21.73 0.83 8.05
N ASP A 4 22.09 1.27 9.25
CA ASP A 4 21.38 0.90 10.49
C ASP A 4 19.90 1.33 10.45
N HIS A 5 19.61 2.52 9.92
CA HIS A 5 18.24 3.00 9.76
C HIS A 5 17.45 2.18 8.74
N LEU A 6 18.10 1.75 7.65
CA LEU A 6 17.46 0.89 6.65
C LEU A 6 17.13 -0.49 7.24
N GLU A 7 18.06 -1.08 7.98
CA GLU A 7 17.86 -2.36 8.65
C GLU A 7 16.73 -2.28 9.69
N ALA A 8 16.71 -1.23 10.50
CA ALA A 8 15.63 -1.00 11.46
C ALA A 8 14.25 -0.89 10.80
N LEU A 9 14.14 -0.18 9.66
CA LEU A 9 12.92 -0.10 8.88
C LEU A 9 12.49 -1.45 8.31
N GLN A 10 13.43 -2.24 7.81
CA GLN A 10 13.12 -3.57 7.28
C GLN A 10 12.58 -4.49 8.38
N VAL A 11 13.23 -4.51 9.54
CA VAL A 11 12.77 -5.29 10.72
C VAL A 11 11.37 -4.85 11.15
N ARG A 12 11.13 -3.55 11.22
CA ARG A 12 9.82 -3.00 11.58
C ARG A 12 8.72 -3.42 10.61
N LEU A 13 8.96 -3.29 9.30
CA LEU A 13 8.01 -3.69 8.26
C LEU A 13 7.76 -5.20 8.26
N GLN A 14 8.79 -6.00 8.52
CA GLN A 14 8.65 -7.45 8.70
C GLN A 14 7.79 -7.79 9.91
N GLY A 15 7.98 -7.07 11.02
CA GLY A 15 7.15 -7.19 12.22
C GLY A 15 5.67 -6.89 11.97
N TRP A 16 5.36 -6.04 10.98
CA TRP A 16 3.99 -5.79 10.53
C TRP A 16 3.44 -6.86 9.57
N GLY A 17 4.27 -7.82 9.15
CA GLY A 17 3.88 -8.88 8.22
C GLY A 17 4.12 -8.57 6.74
N TYR A 18 4.90 -7.54 6.42
CA TYR A 18 5.33 -7.24 5.05
C TYR A 18 6.64 -7.94 4.70
N ALA A 19 6.92 -8.10 3.40
CA ALA A 19 8.19 -8.58 2.87
C ALA A 19 8.94 -7.43 2.17
N PRO A 20 9.63 -6.54 2.91
CA PRO A 20 10.30 -5.38 2.33
C PRO A 20 11.51 -5.77 1.52
N ILE A 21 11.71 -5.08 0.39
CA ILE A 21 12.91 -5.17 -0.44
C ILE A 21 13.55 -3.78 -0.46
N ALA A 22 14.75 -3.67 0.10
CA ALA A 22 15.55 -2.47 -0.05
C ALA A 22 16.05 -2.36 -1.48
N VAL A 23 15.91 -1.19 -2.09
CA VAL A 23 16.31 -0.92 -3.47
C VAL A 23 16.87 0.49 -3.61
N SER A 24 17.89 0.64 -4.47
CA SER A 24 18.44 1.93 -4.85
C SER A 24 18.43 2.07 -6.37
N SER A 25 17.64 3.03 -6.89
CA SER A 25 17.63 3.38 -8.30
C SER A 25 18.90 4.09 -8.76
N ARG A 26 19.79 4.48 -7.84
CA ARG A 26 21.07 5.13 -8.13
C ARG A 26 22.23 4.14 -8.26
N THR A 27 22.24 3.10 -7.41
CA THR A 27 23.33 2.09 -7.36
C THR A 27 22.91 0.75 -7.93
N ASP A 28 21.65 0.59 -8.33
CA ASP A 28 21.02 -0.65 -8.80
C ASP A 28 20.94 -1.77 -7.75
N GLU A 29 21.33 -1.48 -6.52
CA GLU A 29 21.24 -2.44 -5.41
C GLU A 29 19.79 -2.87 -5.22
N GLY A 30 19.55 -4.17 -5.14
CA GLY A 30 18.24 -4.76 -4.91
C GLY A 30 17.30 -4.81 -6.13
N LEU A 31 17.66 -4.24 -7.29
CA LEU A 31 16.80 -4.23 -8.47
C LEU A 31 16.44 -5.63 -8.98
N ASP A 32 17.37 -6.57 -8.94
CA ASP A 32 17.11 -7.94 -9.41
C ASP A 32 16.09 -8.65 -8.53
N ARG A 33 16.15 -8.43 -7.22
CA ARG A 33 15.14 -8.95 -6.28
C ARG A 33 13.76 -8.36 -6.56
N VAL A 34 13.71 -7.06 -6.86
CA VAL A 34 12.44 -6.40 -7.26
C VAL A 34 11.95 -6.98 -8.57
N ARG A 35 12.80 -7.13 -9.61
CA ARG A 35 12.42 -7.76 -10.89
C ARG A 35 11.84 -9.15 -10.66
N GLN A 36 12.54 -9.99 -9.91
CA GLN A 36 12.07 -11.34 -9.60
C GLN A 36 10.70 -11.33 -8.92
N ARG A 37 10.51 -10.43 -7.95
CA ARG A 37 9.23 -10.31 -7.25
C ARG A 37 8.10 -9.86 -8.16
N LEU A 38 8.36 -8.89 -9.03
CA LEU A 38 7.39 -8.38 -10.00
C LEU A 38 7.03 -9.43 -11.04
N SER A 39 8.00 -10.19 -11.54
CA SER A 39 7.78 -11.25 -12.53
C SER A 39 6.95 -12.43 -11.99
N ALA A 40 6.83 -12.57 -10.69
CA ALA A 40 5.96 -13.56 -10.06
C ALA A 40 4.48 -13.15 -10.01
N SER A 41 4.13 -11.94 -10.49
CA SER A 41 2.77 -11.41 -10.45
C SER A 41 2.33 -10.93 -11.83
N PRO A 42 1.12 -11.29 -12.31
CA PRO A 42 0.64 -10.86 -13.61
C PRO A 42 0.41 -9.34 -13.69
N LEU A 43 0.11 -8.72 -12.56
CA LEU A 43 -0.11 -7.28 -12.45
C LEU A 43 0.46 -6.76 -11.14
N THR A 44 1.24 -5.68 -11.23
CA THR A 44 1.75 -4.95 -10.07
C THR A 44 1.36 -3.48 -10.17
N VAL A 45 0.89 -2.91 -9.08
CA VAL A 45 0.54 -1.48 -8.98
C VAL A 45 1.64 -0.75 -8.21
N VAL A 46 2.15 0.35 -8.78
CA VAL A 46 3.14 1.20 -8.11
C VAL A 46 2.44 2.41 -7.51
N CYS A 47 2.48 2.52 -6.20
CA CYS A 47 1.88 3.61 -5.45
C CYS A 47 2.87 4.27 -4.47
N GLY A 48 2.57 5.46 -4.02
CA GLY A 48 3.36 6.20 -3.04
C GLY A 48 3.35 7.70 -3.31
N PRO A 49 3.85 8.51 -2.35
CA PRO A 49 3.83 9.97 -2.44
C PRO A 49 4.59 10.50 -3.66
N SER A 50 4.26 11.71 -4.06
CA SER A 50 5.01 12.41 -5.12
C SER A 50 6.47 12.62 -4.68
N GLY A 51 7.41 12.48 -5.63
CA GLY A 51 8.83 12.67 -5.36
C GLY A 51 9.54 11.51 -4.65
N VAL A 52 8.84 10.44 -4.26
CA VAL A 52 9.44 9.29 -3.54
C VAL A 52 10.38 8.44 -4.41
N GLY A 53 10.38 8.65 -5.73
CA GLY A 53 11.28 7.94 -6.66
C GLY A 53 10.61 6.84 -7.49
N LYS A 54 9.27 6.78 -7.57
CA LYS A 54 8.55 5.77 -8.39
C LYS A 54 9.03 5.74 -9.84
N SER A 55 8.99 6.88 -10.52
CA SER A 55 9.42 6.97 -11.93
C SER A 55 10.90 6.64 -12.11
N SER A 56 11.76 7.00 -11.14
CA SER A 56 13.17 6.63 -11.16
C SER A 56 13.35 5.11 -11.07
N LEU A 57 12.61 4.47 -10.18
CA LEU A 57 12.62 3.01 -10.04
C LEU A 57 12.10 2.33 -11.32
N LEU A 58 10.97 2.81 -11.86
CA LEU A 58 10.40 2.26 -13.09
C LEU A 58 11.35 2.39 -14.29
N ASN A 59 12.02 3.53 -14.44
CA ASN A 59 13.03 3.73 -15.48
C ASN A 59 14.24 2.78 -15.34
N ARG A 60 14.60 2.41 -14.11
CA ARG A 60 15.68 1.42 -13.89
C ARG A 60 15.21 -0.01 -14.17
N LEU A 61 13.96 -0.33 -13.88
CA LEU A 61 13.37 -1.62 -14.18
C LEU A 61 13.08 -1.79 -15.67
N MET A 62 12.65 -0.72 -16.32
CA MET A 62 12.18 -0.66 -17.72
C MET A 62 12.79 0.55 -18.45
N PRO A 63 14.09 0.52 -18.82
CA PRO A 63 14.78 1.69 -19.38
C PRO A 63 14.18 2.22 -20.69
N HIS A 64 13.52 1.34 -21.45
CA HIS A 64 12.85 1.69 -22.71
C HIS A 64 11.65 2.63 -22.56
N LEU A 65 11.07 2.76 -21.35
CA LEU A 65 9.92 3.63 -21.11
C LEU A 65 10.29 5.12 -21.07
N ALA A 66 11.53 5.45 -20.69
CA ALA A 66 12.05 6.82 -20.59
C ALA A 66 11.07 7.78 -19.88
N LEU A 67 10.46 7.33 -18.78
CA LEU A 67 9.52 8.13 -18.00
C LEU A 67 10.20 9.42 -17.50
N ARG A 68 9.50 10.55 -17.61
CA ARG A 68 10.03 11.83 -17.15
C ARG A 68 10.14 11.86 -15.62
N VAL A 69 11.37 11.86 -15.11
CA VAL A 69 11.64 12.00 -13.68
C VAL A 69 11.44 13.45 -13.28
N GLY A 70 10.61 13.71 -12.26
CA GLY A 70 10.36 15.07 -11.74
C GLY A 70 9.19 15.82 -12.35
N ALA A 71 8.50 15.30 -13.39
CA ALA A 71 7.40 16.00 -14.05
C ALA A 71 6.00 15.61 -13.52
N VAL A 72 5.88 14.64 -12.63
CA VAL A 72 4.58 14.01 -12.30
C VAL A 72 3.76 14.77 -11.25
N SER A 73 4.29 15.80 -10.61
CA SER A 73 3.56 16.47 -9.54
C SER A 73 3.38 17.99 -9.66
N GLY A 74 3.86 18.62 -10.74
CA GLY A 74 3.92 20.09 -10.77
C GLY A 74 3.05 20.82 -11.80
N ARG A 75 2.48 20.14 -12.79
CA ARG A 75 1.69 20.80 -13.85
C ARG A 75 0.48 20.00 -14.30
N LEU A 76 -0.41 19.72 -13.38
CA LEU A 76 -1.81 19.66 -13.74
C LEU A 76 -2.40 21.04 -13.48
N GLN A 77 -2.37 21.88 -14.51
CA GLN A 77 -3.20 23.07 -14.58
C GLN A 77 -4.62 22.69 -14.15
N ARG A 78 -5.21 23.52 -13.28
CA ARG A 78 -6.62 23.53 -12.94
C ARG A 78 -7.46 23.55 -14.21
N GLY A 79 -7.81 22.37 -14.72
CA GLY A 79 -8.77 22.13 -15.76
C GLY A 79 -9.74 21.08 -15.29
N ARG A 80 -11.03 21.42 -15.20
CA ARG A 80 -12.13 20.48 -15.00
C ARG A 80 -11.96 19.28 -15.93
N HIS A 81 -12.10 18.06 -15.40
CA HIS A 81 -11.99 16.76 -16.09
C HIS A 81 -10.56 16.28 -16.37
N THR A 82 -9.81 15.91 -15.32
CA THR A 82 -8.62 15.10 -15.50
C THR A 82 -9.00 13.63 -15.33
N THR A 83 -9.25 12.98 -16.46
CA THR A 83 -9.31 11.52 -16.55
C THR A 83 -7.92 11.01 -16.13
N ARG A 84 -7.82 10.38 -14.99
CA ARG A 84 -6.59 9.75 -14.52
C ARG A 84 -6.40 8.48 -15.35
N HIS A 85 -5.59 8.55 -16.39
CA HIS A 85 -5.24 7.36 -17.15
C HIS A 85 -4.25 6.54 -16.33
N VAL A 86 -4.63 5.30 -16.01
CA VAL A 86 -3.70 4.29 -15.52
C VAL A 86 -2.94 3.78 -16.73
N GLU A 87 -1.62 3.94 -16.73
CA GLU A 87 -0.77 3.39 -17.77
C GLU A 87 -0.27 2.00 -17.36
N LEU A 88 -0.41 1.03 -18.27
CA LEU A 88 0.06 -0.35 -18.08
C LEU A 88 1.32 -0.57 -18.92
N PHE A 89 2.43 -0.85 -18.24
CA PHE A 89 3.70 -1.13 -18.89
C PHE A 89 4.04 -2.61 -18.85
N PRO A 90 4.40 -3.24 -19.98
CA PRO A 90 4.89 -4.60 -19.97
C PRO A 90 6.29 -4.65 -19.33
N LEU A 91 6.45 -5.45 -18.27
CA LEU A 91 7.73 -5.68 -17.63
C LEU A 91 8.46 -6.91 -18.17
N ALA A 92 7.70 -7.99 -18.36
CA ALA A 92 8.11 -9.26 -18.93
C ALA A 92 6.90 -9.96 -19.55
N GLU A 93 7.11 -11.11 -20.19
CA GLU A 93 6.01 -11.90 -20.73
C GLU A 93 5.00 -12.25 -19.63
N GLY A 94 3.74 -11.90 -19.85
CA GLY A 94 2.65 -12.11 -18.90
C GLY A 94 2.64 -11.18 -17.68
N CYS A 95 3.62 -10.28 -17.51
CA CYS A 95 3.75 -9.40 -16.35
C CYS A 95 3.62 -7.92 -16.74
N ARG A 96 2.76 -7.18 -16.06
CA ARG A 96 2.52 -5.75 -16.28
C ARG A 96 2.66 -4.94 -15.00
N VAL A 97 3.12 -3.70 -15.16
CA VAL A 97 3.19 -2.72 -14.08
C VAL A 97 2.24 -1.58 -14.40
N ALA A 98 1.36 -1.26 -13.47
CA ALA A 98 0.47 -0.11 -13.54
C ALA A 98 1.13 1.08 -12.81
N ASP A 99 1.39 2.17 -13.52
CA ASP A 99 1.67 3.46 -12.88
C ASP A 99 0.33 4.18 -12.67
N THR A 100 0.07 4.52 -11.42
CA THR A 100 -1.16 5.20 -11.02
C THR A 100 -0.83 6.62 -10.57
N PRO A 101 -0.82 7.60 -11.49
CA PRO A 101 -0.53 8.99 -11.13
C PRO A 101 -1.56 9.49 -10.12
N GLY A 102 -1.08 9.95 -8.98
CA GLY A 102 -1.93 10.54 -7.95
C GLY A 102 -2.62 9.57 -7.00
N PHE A 103 -2.21 8.31 -6.94
CA PHE A 103 -2.69 7.34 -5.94
C PHE A 103 -2.10 7.64 -4.54
N ASN A 104 -2.29 8.90 -4.10
CA ASN A 104 -1.79 9.37 -2.80
C ASN A 104 -2.80 9.13 -1.66
N ARG A 105 -4.03 8.83 -2.01
CA ARG A 105 -5.12 8.52 -1.06
C ARG A 105 -5.98 7.42 -1.69
N PRO A 106 -5.69 6.15 -1.40
CA PRO A 106 -6.61 5.07 -1.76
C PRO A 106 -7.92 5.29 -1.01
N ASP A 107 -9.04 5.01 -1.67
CA ASP A 107 -10.33 4.96 -1.02
C ASP A 107 -10.30 3.85 0.03
N LEU A 108 -10.81 4.15 1.21
CA LEU A 108 -10.98 3.15 2.25
C LEU A 108 -12.17 2.26 1.90
N PRO A 109 -12.15 0.99 2.29
CA PRO A 109 -13.30 0.12 2.14
C PRO A 109 -14.50 0.69 2.90
N ASP A 110 -15.69 0.55 2.35
CA ASP A 110 -16.92 0.98 3.03
C ASP A 110 -17.24 0.09 4.24
N GLU A 111 -16.83 -1.17 4.17
CA GLU A 111 -17.11 -2.16 5.20
C GLU A 111 -15.97 -2.23 6.23
N PRO A 112 -16.26 -2.06 7.54
CA PRO A 112 -15.25 -2.13 8.60
C PRO A 112 -14.46 -3.43 8.65
N ARG A 113 -15.05 -4.54 8.21
CA ARG A 113 -14.36 -5.85 8.15
C ARG A 113 -13.30 -5.88 7.06
N GLU A 114 -13.58 -5.30 5.90
CA GLU A 114 -12.60 -5.19 4.82
C GLU A 114 -11.44 -4.30 5.24
N PHE A 115 -11.73 -3.24 6.00
CA PHE A 115 -10.70 -2.38 6.57
C PHE A 115 -9.75 -3.16 7.52
N ALA A 116 -10.29 -4.06 8.34
CA ALA A 116 -9.47 -4.93 9.20
C ALA A 116 -8.48 -5.78 8.39
N LEU A 117 -8.88 -6.25 7.21
CA LEU A 117 -8.03 -7.05 6.33
C LEU A 117 -6.89 -6.26 5.66
N LEU A 118 -6.89 -4.94 5.72
CA LEU A 118 -5.76 -4.12 5.25
C LEU A 118 -4.54 -4.22 6.16
N PHE A 119 -4.73 -4.71 7.40
CA PHE A 119 -3.65 -4.87 8.38
C PHE A 119 -3.16 -6.32 8.39
N PRO A 120 -1.94 -6.60 7.93
CA PRO A 120 -1.39 -7.96 7.96
C PRO A 120 -1.41 -8.58 9.36
N GLU A 121 -1.18 -7.77 10.40
CA GLU A 121 -1.21 -8.19 11.80
C GLU A 121 -2.57 -8.80 12.20
N LEU A 122 -3.66 -8.24 11.67
CA LEU A 122 -4.99 -8.81 11.88
C LEU A 122 -5.21 -10.05 11.02
N ARG A 123 -4.87 -10.00 9.74
CA ARG A 123 -5.05 -11.15 8.83
C ARG A 123 -4.43 -12.42 9.38
N HIS A 124 -3.24 -12.32 9.98
CA HIS A 124 -2.56 -13.47 10.60
C HIS A 124 -3.29 -14.02 11.83
N GLN A 125 -4.07 -13.20 12.52
CA GLN A 125 -4.80 -13.60 13.71
C GLN A 125 -6.25 -14.04 13.42
N LEU A 126 -6.75 -13.78 12.21
CA LEU A 126 -8.14 -14.06 11.83
C LEU A 126 -8.36 -15.47 11.26
N ASP A 127 -7.31 -16.24 11.06
CA ASP A 127 -7.38 -17.61 10.57
C ASP A 127 -6.67 -18.58 11.54
N PRO A 128 -7.43 -19.47 12.22
CA PRO A 128 -8.90 -19.58 12.25
C PRO A 128 -9.55 -18.41 13.02
N TRP A 129 -10.81 -18.10 12.70
CA TRP A 129 -11.55 -17.01 13.34
C TRP A 129 -11.59 -17.15 14.87
N PRO A 130 -10.98 -16.20 15.63
CA PRO A 130 -10.75 -16.39 17.06
C PRO A 130 -11.84 -15.75 17.94
N CYS A 131 -12.75 -14.98 17.37
CA CYS A 131 -13.73 -14.19 18.10
C CYS A 131 -15.05 -14.92 18.30
N ARG A 132 -15.71 -14.68 19.42
CA ARG A 132 -17.03 -15.23 19.74
C ARG A 132 -18.10 -14.78 18.74
N PHE A 133 -18.05 -13.52 18.29
CA PHE A 133 -19.02 -12.92 17.39
C PHE A 133 -18.43 -12.70 16.00
N ARG A 134 -19.22 -12.99 14.97
CA ARG A 134 -18.77 -12.83 13.58
C ARG A 134 -18.66 -11.38 13.12
N ASP A 135 -19.35 -10.44 13.79
CA ASP A 135 -19.34 -9.01 13.53
C ASP A 135 -18.33 -8.23 14.41
N CYS A 136 -17.46 -8.94 15.10
CA CYS A 136 -16.40 -8.35 15.92
C CYS A 136 -15.50 -7.44 15.07
N LEU A 137 -15.31 -6.21 15.53
CA LEU A 137 -14.41 -5.22 14.93
C LEU A 137 -13.07 -5.11 15.68
N HIS A 138 -12.80 -6.02 16.60
CA HIS A 138 -11.52 -6.16 17.32
C HIS A 138 -11.12 -4.92 18.14
N ARG A 139 -12.11 -4.17 18.64
CA ARG A 139 -11.91 -2.94 19.44
C ARG A 139 -11.89 -3.16 20.95
N ALA A 140 -12.14 -4.30 21.45
CA ALA A 140 -12.28 -4.74 22.84
C ALA A 140 -13.67 -5.33 23.14
N GLU A 141 -14.36 -5.84 22.13
CA GLU A 141 -15.65 -6.51 22.32
C GLU A 141 -15.48 -7.73 23.23
N PRO A 142 -16.50 -8.03 24.04
CA PRO A 142 -16.48 -9.24 24.86
C PRO A 142 -16.34 -10.50 24.00
N GLY A 143 -15.35 -11.33 24.29
CA GLY A 143 -15.06 -12.52 23.51
C GLY A 143 -14.28 -12.29 22.22
N CYS A 144 -13.66 -11.12 22.06
CA CYS A 144 -12.66 -10.87 21.04
C CYS A 144 -11.37 -11.63 21.35
N GLY A 145 -10.92 -12.48 20.42
CA GLY A 145 -9.70 -13.28 20.55
C GLY A 145 -8.44 -12.62 19.96
N ILE A 146 -8.56 -11.41 19.40
CA ILE A 146 -7.44 -10.69 18.81
C ILE A 146 -6.57 -10.03 19.88
N ARG A 147 -5.26 -10.24 19.77
CA ARG A 147 -4.27 -9.49 20.55
C ARG A 147 -4.18 -8.06 20.06
N ARG A 148 -4.05 -7.10 20.98
CA ARG A 148 -4.06 -5.66 20.69
C ARG A 148 -2.72 -4.98 20.93
N ASP A 149 -1.68 -5.75 21.21
CA ASP A 149 -0.33 -5.32 21.54
C ASP A 149 0.58 -5.10 20.32
N TRP A 150 0.00 -4.91 19.12
CA TRP A 150 0.75 -4.62 17.92
C TRP A 150 0.82 -3.12 17.63
N GLU A 151 1.92 -2.69 17.05
CA GLU A 151 2.34 -1.29 16.92
C GLU A 151 1.30 -0.37 16.27
N ARG A 152 0.54 -0.86 15.28
CA ARG A 152 -0.42 -0.06 14.53
C ARG A 152 -1.88 -0.20 15.02
N TYR A 153 -2.09 -0.77 16.21
CA TYR A 153 -3.45 -0.97 16.74
C TYR A 153 -4.22 0.34 16.90
N ASP A 154 -3.56 1.41 17.39
CA ASP A 154 -4.19 2.73 17.54
C ASP A 154 -4.56 3.33 16.16
N LEU A 155 -3.71 3.12 15.14
CA LEU A 155 -4.02 3.54 13.77
C LEU A 155 -5.25 2.80 13.23
N TYR A 156 -5.36 1.50 13.50
CA TYR A 156 -6.52 0.69 13.12
C TYR A 156 -7.80 1.20 13.78
N THR A 157 -7.80 1.41 15.08
CA THR A 157 -8.98 1.88 15.82
C THR A 157 -9.41 3.28 15.38
N THR A 158 -8.46 4.19 15.14
CA THR A 158 -8.72 5.52 14.60
C THR A 158 -9.37 5.44 13.21
N GLY A 159 -8.84 4.58 12.32
CA GLY A 159 -9.42 4.38 10.99
C GLY A 159 -10.84 3.85 11.03
N LEU A 160 -11.16 2.93 11.94
CA LEU A 160 -12.54 2.46 12.14
C LEU A 160 -13.49 3.59 12.58
N GLU A 161 -13.03 4.51 13.41
CA GLU A 161 -13.83 5.67 13.83
C GLU A 161 -14.12 6.62 12.67
N GLU A 162 -13.13 6.84 11.81
CA GLU A 162 -13.30 7.64 10.59
C GLU A 162 -14.30 7.01 9.63
N LEU A 163 -14.21 5.70 9.37
CA LEU A 163 -15.17 4.96 8.55
C LEU A 163 -16.58 5.09 9.12
N SER A 164 -16.74 4.97 10.44
CA SER A 164 -18.05 5.09 11.09
C SER A 164 -18.67 6.49 10.94
N LYS A 165 -17.85 7.53 10.86
CA LYS A 165 -18.30 8.92 10.61
C LYS A 165 -18.73 9.10 9.14
N LEU A 166 -17.95 8.58 8.21
CA LEU A 166 -18.23 8.65 6.77
C LEU A 166 -19.53 7.92 6.41
N SER A 167 -19.74 6.72 6.94
CA SER A 167 -20.95 5.93 6.70
C SER A 167 -22.22 6.58 7.27
N ARG A 168 -22.13 7.34 8.36
CA ARG A 168 -23.24 8.13 8.90
C ARG A 168 -23.57 9.34 8.04
N SER A 169 -22.55 10.00 7.51
CA SER A 169 -22.68 11.17 6.64
C SER A 169 -23.36 10.83 5.31
N SER A 170 -23.02 9.69 4.70
CA SER A 170 -23.61 9.23 3.44
C SER A 170 -25.05 8.71 3.56
N ARG A 171 -25.53 8.36 4.77
CA ARG A 171 -26.94 7.96 5.02
C ARG A 171 -27.87 9.13 5.37
N ALA A 172 -27.29 10.30 5.62
CA ALA A 172 -28.04 11.50 6.04
C ALA A 172 -28.28 12.50 4.89
N GLY A 173 -27.78 12.24 3.68
CA GLY A 173 -27.98 13.01 2.47
C GLY A 173 -28.73 12.22 1.41
#